data_55b49c0d0300ec19c8674e67f564920e
#
_entry.id   55b49c0d0300ec19c8674e67f564920e
#
_cell.length_a   1.000
_cell.length_b   1.000
_cell.length_c   1.000
_cell.angle_alpha   90.00
_cell.angle_beta   90.00
_cell.angle_gamma   90.00
#
_symmetry.space_group_name_H-M   'P 1'
#
loop_
_entity.id
_entity.type
_entity.pdbx_description
1 polymer ?
#
loop_
_entity_poly.entity_id
_entity_poly.type
_entity_poly.pdbx_seq_one_letter_code
_entity_poly.pdbx_strand_id
1 'polypeptide(L)'
;LTASSPAGRQDALFLVHVLSAQPGMADDPRTASLAAEVERFLQQVEAPATPADMQVWEALSSRLRLIADDLSVEGDQRMSRERGRKPCEMAQASYKLLFNLALMAGFMAAFLLVVRRYLIRPLQRIRRVLSALDPRGPVPAFPPGPMAEIRAVEDAIVRFHATLLENDEVRLRLERLATTDGLTGLFNRHHFMALAADEMARAARYGRPITVGIADLDHFKQVNDTLGHAAGDHVLKTFAMLLGDTLRQTDRVCRYGGEEFAFVLPETTPDEAQLLGERLRARLLESPPVLPDGRHLAVTFSLGLADASGRGLEESLARADLGLYEAKRAGRNRTVVTRRPDGL
;
A
#
# COMPACT_ATOMS: atom_id res chain seq x y z
N LEU A 1 -16.48 -19.06 -27.38
CA LEU A 1 -15.42 -19.17 -28.39
C LEU A 1 -15.09 -17.77 -28.89
N THR A 2 -14.02 -17.15 -28.43
CA THR A 2 -13.55 -15.92 -29.04
C THR A 2 -12.69 -16.28 -30.24
N ALA A 3 -13.12 -15.89 -31.44
CA ALA A 3 -12.41 -16.09 -32.71
C ALA A 3 -10.99 -15.44 -32.74
N SER A 4 -10.61 -14.77 -31.66
CA SER A 4 -9.38 -13.98 -31.51
C SER A 4 -8.19 -14.75 -30.97
N SER A 5 -8.32 -15.98 -30.46
CA SER A 5 -7.18 -16.78 -30.01
C SER A 5 -6.85 -17.90 -31.02
N PRO A 6 -5.55 -18.27 -31.19
CA PRO A 6 -5.18 -19.39 -32.06
C PRO A 6 -5.89 -20.71 -31.70
N ALA A 7 -6.14 -20.95 -30.41
CA ALA A 7 -6.86 -22.10 -29.90
C ALA A 7 -8.35 -22.05 -30.28
N GLY A 8 -9.01 -20.89 -30.18
CA GLY A 8 -10.42 -20.71 -30.55
C GLY A 8 -10.67 -20.90 -32.05
N ARG A 9 -9.69 -20.58 -32.92
CA ARG A 9 -9.75 -20.83 -34.38
C ARG A 9 -9.65 -22.32 -34.71
N GLN A 10 -8.73 -23.05 -34.03
CA GLN A 10 -8.60 -24.50 -34.20
C GLN A 10 -9.86 -25.25 -33.77
N ASP A 11 -10.46 -24.84 -32.66
CA ASP A 11 -11.69 -25.43 -32.14
C ASP A 11 -12.89 -25.19 -33.09
N ALA A 12 -13.00 -24.00 -33.70
CA ALA A 12 -14.03 -23.67 -34.66
C ALA A 12 -13.87 -24.44 -35.99
N LEU A 13 -12.64 -24.55 -36.51
CA LEU A 13 -12.31 -25.36 -37.68
C LEU A 13 -12.58 -26.85 -37.43
N PHE A 14 -12.24 -27.36 -36.25
CA PHE A 14 -12.53 -28.71 -35.82
C PHE A 14 -14.05 -28.97 -35.79
N LEU A 15 -14.85 -28.03 -35.30
CA LEU A 15 -16.31 -28.14 -35.25
C LEU A 15 -16.93 -28.17 -36.64
N VAL A 16 -16.46 -27.30 -37.55
CA VAL A 16 -16.87 -27.28 -38.95
C VAL A 16 -16.51 -28.61 -39.63
N HIS A 17 -15.33 -29.13 -39.38
CA HIS A 17 -14.86 -30.41 -39.93
C HIS A 17 -15.67 -31.61 -39.40
N VAL A 18 -16.00 -31.63 -38.14
CA VAL A 18 -16.85 -32.66 -37.50
C VAL A 18 -18.29 -32.60 -38.03
N LEU A 19 -18.86 -31.41 -38.24
CA LEU A 19 -20.19 -31.24 -38.82
C LEU A 19 -20.24 -31.65 -40.30
N SER A 20 -19.21 -31.32 -41.09
CA SER A 20 -19.13 -31.71 -42.51
C SER A 20 -18.83 -33.19 -42.72
N ALA A 21 -18.26 -33.89 -41.72
CA ALA A 21 -17.97 -35.31 -41.78
C ALA A 21 -19.17 -36.23 -41.44
N GLN A 22 -20.30 -35.66 -41.00
CA GLN A 22 -21.47 -36.47 -40.66
C GLN A 22 -22.24 -36.97 -41.91
N PRO A 23 -22.62 -38.24 -41.96
CA PRO A 23 -23.42 -38.79 -43.08
C PRO A 23 -24.78 -38.08 -43.17
N GLY A 24 -25.04 -37.44 -44.31
CA GLY A 24 -26.26 -36.67 -44.60
C GLY A 24 -26.10 -35.14 -44.44
N MET A 25 -25.04 -34.66 -43.83
CA MET A 25 -24.68 -33.24 -43.81
C MET A 25 -23.66 -32.86 -44.90
N ALA A 26 -22.83 -33.80 -45.33
CA ALA A 26 -21.84 -33.59 -46.38
C ALA A 26 -22.46 -33.28 -47.75
N ASP A 27 -23.69 -33.78 -48.02
CA ASP A 27 -24.38 -33.60 -49.28
C ASP A 27 -25.40 -32.44 -49.29
N ASP A 28 -25.62 -31.73 -48.17
CA ASP A 28 -26.50 -30.56 -48.14
C ASP A 28 -25.72 -29.31 -48.57
N PRO A 29 -26.13 -28.68 -49.72
CA PRO A 29 -25.45 -27.48 -50.22
C PRO A 29 -25.48 -26.30 -49.26
N ARG A 30 -26.40 -26.27 -48.28
CA ARG A 30 -26.50 -25.23 -47.25
C ARG A 30 -25.41 -25.36 -46.20
N THR A 31 -25.07 -26.60 -45.77
CA THR A 31 -23.99 -26.86 -44.81
C THR A 31 -22.62 -26.63 -45.42
N ALA A 32 -22.40 -27.02 -46.68
CA ALA A 32 -21.17 -26.76 -47.43
C ALA A 32 -20.92 -25.25 -47.62
N SER A 33 -21.97 -24.48 -47.97
CA SER A 33 -21.89 -23.03 -48.12
C SER A 33 -21.55 -22.33 -46.79
N LEU A 34 -22.17 -22.75 -45.70
CA LEU A 34 -21.93 -22.16 -44.38
C LEU A 34 -20.55 -22.53 -43.84
N ALA A 35 -20.08 -23.76 -44.07
CA ALA A 35 -18.73 -24.17 -43.70
C ALA A 35 -17.67 -23.30 -44.40
N ALA A 36 -17.83 -23.05 -45.71
CA ALA A 36 -16.95 -22.18 -46.48
C ALA A 36 -17.03 -20.70 -46.04
N GLU A 37 -18.17 -20.26 -45.51
CA GLU A 37 -18.36 -18.90 -44.99
C GLU A 37 -17.70 -18.73 -43.63
N VAL A 38 -17.80 -19.73 -42.76
CA VAL A 38 -17.10 -19.77 -41.47
C VAL A 38 -15.58 -19.82 -41.67
N GLU A 39 -15.10 -20.64 -42.59
CA GLU A 39 -13.68 -20.76 -42.89
C GLU A 39 -13.10 -19.47 -43.45
N ARG A 40 -13.78 -18.77 -44.34
CA ARG A 40 -13.42 -17.44 -44.86
C ARG A 40 -13.41 -16.39 -43.73
N PHE A 41 -14.40 -16.38 -42.87
CA PHE A 41 -14.45 -15.49 -41.74
C PHE A 41 -13.25 -15.67 -40.80
N LEU A 42 -12.92 -16.93 -40.48
CA LEU A 42 -11.76 -17.24 -39.61
C LEU A 42 -10.40 -16.90 -40.23
N GLN A 43 -10.32 -16.84 -41.57
CA GLN A 43 -9.12 -16.41 -42.29
C GLN A 43 -8.98 -14.88 -42.35
N GLN A 44 -10.09 -14.14 -42.29
CA GLN A 44 -10.12 -12.67 -42.43
C GLN A 44 -10.00 -11.91 -41.08
N VAL A 45 -10.33 -12.55 -39.96
CA VAL A 45 -10.31 -11.91 -38.66
C VAL A 45 -8.88 -11.90 -38.11
N GLU A 46 -8.27 -10.70 -38.03
CA GLU A 46 -7.03 -10.45 -37.31
C GLU A 46 -7.31 -10.26 -35.81
N ALA A 47 -6.40 -10.72 -34.96
CA ALA A 47 -6.55 -10.53 -33.52
C ALA A 47 -6.00 -9.11 -33.12
N PRO A 48 -6.74 -8.34 -32.29
CA PRO A 48 -8.02 -8.66 -31.64
C PRO A 48 -9.24 -8.43 -32.55
N ALA A 49 -10.28 -9.27 -32.38
CA ALA A 49 -11.52 -9.16 -33.13
C ALA A 49 -12.23 -7.82 -32.86
N THR A 50 -12.70 -7.17 -33.93
CA THR A 50 -13.45 -5.92 -33.84
C THR A 50 -14.92 -6.15 -33.45
N PRO A 51 -15.67 -5.13 -32.98
CA PRO A 51 -17.11 -5.25 -32.75
C PRO A 51 -17.88 -5.68 -33.98
N ALA A 52 -17.43 -5.33 -35.20
CA ALA A 52 -18.01 -5.77 -36.47
C ALA A 52 -17.81 -7.28 -36.68
N ASP A 53 -16.64 -7.81 -36.34
CA ASP A 53 -16.35 -9.25 -36.43
C ASP A 53 -17.23 -10.06 -35.47
N MET A 54 -17.53 -9.51 -34.29
CA MET A 54 -18.47 -10.13 -33.35
C MET A 54 -19.90 -10.21 -33.89
N GLN A 55 -20.37 -9.17 -34.58
CA GLN A 55 -21.70 -9.18 -35.21
C GLN A 55 -21.79 -10.22 -36.35
N VAL A 56 -20.75 -10.35 -37.18
CA VAL A 56 -20.66 -11.37 -38.22
C VAL A 56 -20.66 -12.78 -37.62
N TRP A 57 -19.91 -12.97 -36.52
CA TRP A 57 -19.90 -14.25 -35.80
C TRP A 57 -21.25 -14.62 -35.20
N GLU A 58 -21.96 -13.64 -34.63
CA GLU A 58 -23.31 -13.84 -34.07
C GLU A 58 -24.32 -14.22 -35.15
N ALA A 59 -24.22 -13.58 -36.31
CA ALA A 59 -25.04 -13.93 -37.48
C ALA A 59 -24.77 -15.36 -38.01
N LEU A 60 -23.47 -15.73 -38.11
CA LEU A 60 -23.06 -17.08 -38.53
C LEU A 60 -23.51 -18.15 -37.54
N SER A 61 -23.34 -17.89 -36.22
CA SER A 61 -23.78 -18.81 -35.17
C SER A 61 -25.29 -18.98 -35.11
N SER A 62 -26.06 -17.95 -35.43
CA SER A 62 -27.52 -17.98 -35.51
C SER A 62 -27.98 -18.79 -36.72
N ARG A 63 -27.31 -18.65 -37.87
CA ARG A 63 -27.58 -19.46 -39.06
C ARG A 63 -27.26 -20.94 -38.85
N LEU A 64 -26.17 -21.24 -38.11
CA LEU A 64 -25.84 -22.62 -37.71
C LEU A 64 -26.94 -23.25 -36.84
N ARG A 65 -27.50 -22.50 -35.89
CA ARG A 65 -28.62 -22.97 -35.05
C ARG A 65 -29.89 -23.24 -35.91
N LEU A 66 -30.23 -22.35 -36.83
CA LEU A 66 -31.38 -22.51 -37.72
C LEU A 66 -31.27 -23.76 -38.58
N ILE A 67 -30.08 -24.06 -39.11
CA ILE A 67 -29.85 -25.27 -39.90
C ILE A 67 -29.92 -26.52 -38.98
N ALA A 68 -29.42 -26.48 -37.78
CA ALA A 68 -29.52 -27.59 -36.83
C ALA A 68 -30.96 -27.84 -36.39
N ASP A 69 -31.77 -26.80 -36.19
CA ASP A 69 -33.20 -26.92 -35.87
C ASP A 69 -34.01 -27.47 -37.06
N ASP A 70 -33.75 -27.00 -38.30
CA ASP A 70 -34.41 -27.47 -39.52
C ASP A 70 -34.14 -28.98 -39.78
N LEU A 71 -32.89 -29.41 -39.57
CA LEU A 71 -32.49 -30.82 -39.67
C LEU A 71 -33.11 -31.68 -38.58
N SER A 72 -33.33 -31.13 -37.38
CA SER A 72 -34.07 -31.80 -36.29
C SER A 72 -35.52 -32.04 -36.65
N VAL A 73 -36.19 -31.04 -37.24
CA VAL A 73 -37.61 -31.14 -37.72
C VAL A 73 -37.76 -32.09 -38.89
N GLU A 74 -36.84 -32.06 -39.87
CA GLU A 74 -36.83 -33.02 -41.00
C GLU A 74 -36.55 -34.44 -40.52
N GLY A 75 -35.68 -34.64 -39.52
CA GLY A 75 -35.43 -35.92 -38.85
C GLY A 75 -36.70 -36.50 -38.22
N ASP A 76 -37.47 -35.68 -37.48
CA ASP A 76 -38.72 -36.04 -36.83
C ASP A 76 -39.83 -36.38 -37.85
N GLN A 77 -39.90 -35.64 -38.95
CA GLN A 77 -40.89 -35.96 -40.05
C GLN A 77 -40.55 -37.23 -40.75
N ARG A 78 -39.29 -37.57 -41.02
CA ARG A 78 -38.86 -38.86 -41.60
C ARG A 78 -39.17 -40.03 -40.65
N MET A 79 -38.87 -39.86 -39.33
CA MET A 79 -39.22 -40.89 -38.33
C MET A 79 -40.72 -41.15 -38.23
N SER A 80 -41.58 -40.15 -38.44
CA SER A 80 -43.03 -40.30 -38.42
C SER A 80 -43.56 -41.07 -39.61
N ARG A 81 -42.91 -41.04 -40.77
CA ARG A 81 -43.28 -41.82 -41.97
C ARG A 81 -42.77 -43.27 -41.96
N GLU A 82 -41.73 -43.58 -41.18
CA GLU A 82 -41.10 -44.91 -41.13
C GLU A 82 -41.56 -45.82 -40.00
N ARG A 83 -42.53 -45.37 -39.14
CA ARG A 83 -43.03 -46.13 -37.97
C ARG A 83 -43.62 -47.53 -38.32
N GLY A 84 -43.62 -47.92 -39.61
CA GLY A 84 -44.09 -49.22 -40.07
C GLY A 84 -42.98 -50.24 -40.38
N ARG A 85 -41.71 -49.98 -40.29
CA ARG A 85 -40.62 -50.89 -40.72
C ARG A 85 -39.50 -51.05 -39.68
N LYS A 86 -39.55 -52.21 -39.03
CA LYS A 86 -38.45 -53.01 -38.43
C LYS A 86 -37.74 -52.51 -37.11
N PRO A 87 -37.60 -53.38 -36.09
CA PRO A 87 -36.99 -53.13 -34.83
C PRO A 87 -35.47 -52.80 -34.91
N CYS A 88 -34.80 -53.10 -35.99
CA CYS A 88 -33.38 -52.80 -36.23
C CYS A 88 -33.10 -51.31 -36.48
N GLU A 89 -34.05 -50.59 -37.13
CA GLU A 89 -33.91 -49.15 -37.42
C GLU A 89 -34.13 -48.30 -36.18
N MET A 90 -34.98 -48.73 -35.23
CA MET A 90 -35.18 -48.04 -33.95
C MET A 90 -33.93 -48.11 -33.07
N ALA A 91 -33.22 -49.25 -33.05
CA ALA A 91 -31.96 -49.36 -32.31
C ALA A 91 -30.87 -48.42 -32.87
N GLN A 92 -30.78 -48.32 -34.20
CA GLN A 92 -29.82 -47.43 -34.90
C GLN A 92 -30.12 -45.93 -34.63
N ALA A 93 -31.40 -45.54 -34.59
CA ALA A 93 -31.82 -44.19 -34.26
C ALA A 93 -31.49 -43.85 -32.81
N SER A 94 -31.71 -44.78 -31.86
CA SER A 94 -31.37 -44.62 -30.45
C SER A 94 -29.82 -44.47 -30.24
N TYR A 95 -29.01 -45.23 -30.95
CA TYR A 95 -27.55 -45.08 -30.91
C TYR A 95 -27.09 -43.73 -31.46
N LYS A 96 -27.68 -43.22 -32.54
CA LYS A 96 -27.36 -41.89 -33.08
C LYS A 96 -27.75 -40.79 -32.11
N LEU A 97 -28.89 -40.92 -31.44
CA LEU A 97 -29.37 -39.94 -30.47
C LEU A 97 -28.46 -39.91 -29.21
N LEU A 98 -28.08 -41.10 -28.71
CA LEU A 98 -27.13 -41.23 -27.59
C LEU A 98 -25.75 -40.71 -27.97
N PHE A 99 -25.28 -40.93 -29.18
CA PHE A 99 -24.00 -40.40 -29.67
C PHE A 99 -24.02 -38.88 -29.76
N ASN A 100 -25.07 -38.27 -30.29
CA ASN A 100 -25.22 -36.82 -30.35
C ASN A 100 -25.31 -36.19 -28.94
N LEU A 101 -26.02 -36.84 -27.99
CA LEU A 101 -26.10 -36.43 -26.63
C LEU A 101 -24.72 -36.49 -25.91
N ALA A 102 -23.98 -37.55 -26.15
CA ALA A 102 -22.63 -37.72 -25.63
C ALA A 102 -21.67 -36.67 -26.22
N LEU A 103 -21.80 -36.38 -27.52
CA LEU A 103 -21.02 -35.35 -28.19
C LEU A 103 -21.33 -33.95 -27.63
N MET A 104 -22.63 -33.62 -27.47
CA MET A 104 -23.04 -32.36 -26.81
C MET A 104 -22.54 -32.25 -25.37
N ALA A 105 -22.64 -33.34 -24.61
CA ALA A 105 -22.12 -33.36 -23.23
C ALA A 105 -20.61 -33.17 -23.19
N GLY A 106 -19.86 -33.79 -24.11
CA GLY A 106 -18.42 -33.60 -24.25
C GLY A 106 -18.07 -32.16 -24.63
N PHE A 107 -18.80 -31.59 -25.57
CA PHE A 107 -18.60 -30.18 -25.95
C PHE A 107 -18.91 -29.22 -24.80
N MET A 108 -20.00 -29.44 -24.08
CA MET A 108 -20.35 -28.64 -22.92
C MET A 108 -19.29 -28.76 -21.83
N ALA A 109 -18.78 -29.96 -21.54
CA ALA A 109 -17.71 -30.18 -20.61
C ALA A 109 -16.41 -29.45 -21.02
N ALA A 110 -16.03 -29.53 -22.29
CA ALA A 110 -14.88 -28.83 -22.84
C ALA A 110 -15.05 -27.30 -22.73
N PHE A 111 -16.23 -26.79 -23.09
CA PHE A 111 -16.57 -25.38 -22.95
C PHE A 111 -16.46 -24.90 -21.48
N LEU A 112 -17.01 -25.65 -20.54
CA LEU A 112 -16.93 -25.32 -19.10
C LEU A 112 -15.48 -25.35 -18.59
N LEU A 113 -14.66 -26.29 -19.09
CA LEU A 113 -13.23 -26.34 -18.74
C LEU A 113 -12.48 -25.10 -19.26
N VAL A 114 -12.79 -24.67 -20.50
CA VAL A 114 -12.20 -23.45 -21.08
C VAL A 114 -12.61 -22.22 -20.28
N VAL A 115 -13.90 -22.04 -20.02
CA VAL A 115 -14.39 -20.90 -19.22
C VAL A 115 -13.78 -20.91 -17.81
N ARG A 116 -13.72 -22.08 -17.18
CA ARG A 116 -13.09 -22.22 -15.86
C ARG A 116 -11.61 -21.85 -15.87
N ARG A 117 -10.86 -22.28 -16.91
CA ARG A 117 -9.40 -22.06 -17.00
C ARG A 117 -9.06 -20.62 -17.37
N TYR A 118 -9.77 -20.03 -18.31
CA TYR A 118 -9.42 -18.74 -18.92
C TYR A 118 -10.16 -17.55 -18.32
N LEU A 119 -11.29 -17.75 -17.66
CA LEU A 119 -12.07 -16.65 -17.08
C LEU A 119 -12.19 -16.77 -15.54
N ILE A 120 -12.74 -17.90 -15.07
CA ILE A 120 -13.08 -18.02 -13.63
C ILE A 120 -11.83 -18.03 -12.75
N ARG A 121 -10.81 -18.83 -13.10
CA ARG A 121 -9.58 -18.93 -12.31
C ARG A 121 -8.81 -17.61 -12.20
N PRO A 122 -8.57 -16.84 -13.28
CA PRO A 122 -7.93 -15.54 -13.19
C PRO A 122 -8.74 -14.54 -12.35
N LEU A 123 -10.06 -14.46 -12.55
CA LEU A 123 -10.92 -13.56 -11.75
C LEU A 123 -10.89 -13.91 -10.26
N GLN A 124 -10.92 -15.20 -9.90
CA GLN A 124 -10.79 -15.64 -8.52
C GLN A 124 -9.42 -15.31 -7.92
N ARG A 125 -8.36 -15.29 -8.74
CA ARG A 125 -7.03 -14.89 -8.33
C ARG A 125 -6.99 -13.38 -8.06
N ILE A 126 -7.47 -12.57 -9.00
CA ILE A 126 -7.56 -11.11 -8.82
C ILE A 126 -8.35 -10.80 -7.55
N ARG A 127 -9.51 -11.43 -7.33
CA ARG A 127 -10.29 -11.25 -6.12
C ARG A 127 -9.51 -11.59 -4.86
N ARG A 128 -8.76 -12.70 -4.84
CA ARG A 128 -7.94 -13.09 -3.67
C ARG A 128 -6.82 -12.11 -3.41
N VAL A 129 -6.13 -11.64 -4.44
CA VAL A 129 -5.09 -10.63 -4.30
C VAL A 129 -5.68 -9.33 -3.77
N LEU A 130 -6.80 -8.85 -4.33
CA LEU A 130 -7.46 -7.63 -3.85
C LEU A 130 -7.97 -7.73 -2.41
N SER A 131 -8.54 -8.90 -2.02
CA SER A 131 -9.03 -9.10 -0.65
C SER A 131 -7.93 -9.28 0.39
N ALA A 132 -6.73 -9.64 -0.03
CA ALA A 132 -5.55 -9.80 0.81
C ALA A 132 -4.52 -8.68 0.61
N LEU A 133 -4.89 -7.62 -0.13
CA LEU A 133 -4.00 -6.52 -0.45
C LEU A 133 -3.69 -5.76 0.84
N ASP A 134 -2.47 -5.91 1.32
CA ASP A 134 -1.91 -5.07 2.38
C ASP A 134 -1.22 -3.87 1.70
N PRO A 135 -1.67 -2.63 1.98
CA PRO A 135 -1.04 -1.42 1.43
C PRO A 135 0.46 -1.31 1.72
N ARG A 136 0.95 -2.01 2.75
CA ARG A 136 2.36 -2.02 3.16
C ARG A 136 3.08 -3.32 2.84
N GLY A 137 2.37 -4.27 2.22
CA GLY A 137 2.90 -5.56 1.83
C GLY A 137 3.75 -5.50 0.55
N PRO A 138 4.36 -6.63 0.18
CA PRO A 138 5.10 -6.73 -1.07
C PRO A 138 4.17 -6.56 -2.28
N VAL A 139 4.72 -6.00 -3.36
CA VAL A 139 4.00 -5.83 -4.63
C VAL A 139 3.47 -7.20 -5.10
N PRO A 140 2.15 -7.33 -5.39
CA PRO A 140 1.59 -8.59 -5.83
C PRO A 140 2.16 -9.01 -7.19
N ALA A 141 2.61 -10.26 -7.29
CA ALA A 141 3.10 -10.84 -8.53
C ALA A 141 2.02 -11.69 -9.19
N PHE A 142 1.80 -11.47 -10.48
CA PHE A 142 0.89 -12.26 -11.31
C PHE A 142 1.70 -13.05 -12.34
N PRO A 143 1.52 -14.39 -12.42
CA PRO A 143 2.12 -15.15 -13.51
C PRO A 143 1.44 -14.78 -14.83
N PRO A 144 2.14 -14.81 -15.96
CA PRO A 144 1.61 -14.38 -17.25
C PRO A 144 0.31 -15.11 -17.61
N GLY A 145 -0.76 -14.36 -17.75
CA GLY A 145 -2.08 -14.86 -18.14
C GLY A 145 -2.26 -14.90 -19.67
N PRO A 146 -3.15 -15.76 -20.19
CA PRO A 146 -3.34 -15.92 -21.64
C PRO A 146 -4.14 -14.78 -22.30
N MET A 147 -4.92 -14.01 -21.53
CA MET A 147 -5.78 -12.93 -22.03
C MET A 147 -5.17 -11.57 -21.79
N ALA A 148 -5.14 -10.73 -22.83
CA ALA A 148 -4.58 -9.37 -22.77
C ALA A 148 -5.37 -8.46 -21.82
N GLU A 149 -6.68 -8.60 -21.78
CA GLU A 149 -7.61 -7.82 -20.96
C GLU A 149 -7.38 -8.11 -19.46
N ILE A 150 -7.18 -9.38 -19.11
CA ILE A 150 -6.90 -9.79 -17.72
C ILE A 150 -5.52 -9.28 -17.31
N ARG A 151 -4.52 -9.37 -18.17
CA ARG A 151 -3.18 -8.82 -17.91
C ARG A 151 -3.24 -7.31 -17.70
N ALA A 152 -4.02 -6.57 -18.49
CA ALA A 152 -4.18 -5.14 -18.32
C ALA A 152 -4.75 -4.78 -16.93
N VAL A 153 -5.68 -5.59 -16.39
CA VAL A 153 -6.20 -5.44 -15.03
C VAL A 153 -5.14 -5.80 -13.97
N GLU A 154 -4.42 -6.91 -14.17
CA GLU A 154 -3.33 -7.32 -13.28
C GLU A 154 -2.24 -6.23 -13.20
N ASP A 155 -1.82 -5.70 -14.34
CA ASP A 155 -0.87 -4.59 -14.43
C ASP A 155 -1.40 -3.29 -13.79
N ALA A 156 -2.70 -3.02 -13.93
CA ALA A 156 -3.33 -1.88 -13.27
C ALA A 156 -3.32 -2.03 -11.74
N ILE A 157 -3.57 -3.23 -11.22
CA ILE A 157 -3.50 -3.52 -9.77
C ILE A 157 -2.07 -3.34 -9.26
N VAL A 158 -1.06 -3.83 -10.00
CA VAL A 158 0.35 -3.67 -9.63
C VAL A 158 0.74 -2.19 -9.58
N ARG A 159 0.36 -1.42 -10.61
CA ARG A 159 0.61 0.04 -10.63
C ARG A 159 -0.12 0.76 -9.51
N PHE A 160 -1.38 0.43 -9.26
CA PHE A 160 -2.15 1.03 -8.19
C PHE A 160 -1.52 0.77 -6.81
N HIS A 161 -1.10 -0.48 -6.55
CA HIS A 161 -0.41 -0.84 -5.31
C HIS A 161 0.92 -0.08 -5.16
N ALA A 162 1.71 0.03 -6.23
CA ALA A 162 2.95 0.81 -6.22
C ALA A 162 2.69 2.29 -5.88
N THR A 163 1.63 2.89 -6.46
CA THR A 163 1.22 4.26 -6.15
C THR A 163 0.76 4.43 -4.69
N LEU A 164 0.07 3.44 -4.13
CA LEU A 164 -0.32 3.46 -2.71
C LEU A 164 0.89 3.44 -1.79
N LEU A 165 1.90 2.61 -2.08
CA LEU A 165 3.15 2.57 -1.31
C LEU A 165 3.89 3.90 -1.38
N GLU A 166 4.02 4.47 -2.58
CA GLU A 166 4.67 5.77 -2.79
C GLU A 166 3.93 6.89 -2.03
N ASN A 167 2.60 6.91 -2.11
CA ASN A 167 1.79 7.89 -1.37
C ASN A 167 1.92 7.74 0.15
N ASP A 168 1.95 6.51 0.68
CA ASP A 168 2.13 6.28 2.14
C ASP A 168 3.54 6.73 2.58
N GLU A 169 4.57 6.46 1.77
CA GLU A 169 5.93 6.93 2.02
C GLU A 169 6.04 8.45 2.01
N VAL A 170 5.44 9.11 0.99
CA VAL A 170 5.38 10.57 0.90
C VAL A 170 4.62 11.15 2.10
N ARG A 171 3.49 10.56 2.48
CA ARG A 171 2.73 10.99 3.65
C ARG A 171 3.53 10.89 4.93
N LEU A 172 4.19 9.76 5.19
CA LEU A 172 5.05 9.57 6.36
C LEU A 172 6.22 10.55 6.37
N ARG A 173 6.76 10.86 5.20
CA ARG A 173 7.82 11.86 5.07
C ARG A 173 7.32 13.27 5.38
N LEU A 174 6.14 13.63 4.88
CA LEU A 174 5.51 14.92 5.18
C LEU A 174 5.17 15.04 6.67
N GLU A 175 4.62 13.98 7.29
CA GLU A 175 4.35 13.94 8.71
C GLU A 175 5.64 14.13 9.54
N ARG A 176 6.75 13.46 9.17
CA ARG A 176 8.04 13.67 9.82
C ARG A 176 8.54 15.11 9.67
N LEU A 177 8.51 15.65 8.46
CA LEU A 177 8.92 17.03 8.19
C LEU A 177 8.08 18.06 8.97
N ALA A 178 6.79 17.78 9.12
CA ALA A 178 5.88 18.64 9.89
C ALA A 178 6.07 18.53 11.40
N THR A 179 6.57 17.40 11.91
CA THR A 179 6.58 17.11 13.34
C THR A 179 7.97 17.04 13.97
N THR A 180 9.01 16.71 13.18
CA THR A 180 10.36 16.49 13.73
C THR A 180 11.41 17.42 13.11
N ASP A 181 12.49 17.64 13.85
CA ASP A 181 13.71 18.28 13.34
C ASP A 181 14.52 17.28 12.52
N GLY A 182 14.87 17.66 11.31
CA GLY A 182 15.54 16.78 10.34
C GLY A 182 16.96 16.35 10.73
N LEU A 183 17.63 17.08 11.62
CA LEU A 183 18.99 16.76 12.09
C LEU A 183 18.98 15.80 13.28
N THR A 184 18.13 16.09 14.26
CA THR A 184 18.16 15.45 15.59
C THR A 184 17.11 14.35 15.73
N GLY A 185 16.05 14.35 14.91
CA GLY A 185 14.93 13.41 15.03
C GLY A 185 13.98 13.71 16.19
N LEU A 186 14.27 14.68 17.05
CA LEU A 186 13.35 15.15 18.07
C LEU A 186 12.20 15.95 17.44
N PHE A 187 11.18 16.28 18.21
CA PHE A 187 10.14 17.18 17.72
C PHE A 187 10.75 18.50 17.24
N ASN A 188 10.18 19.07 16.19
CA ASN A 188 10.47 20.44 15.82
C ASN A 188 9.70 21.40 16.76
N ARG A 189 10.11 22.67 16.78
CA ARG A 189 9.51 23.69 17.64
C ARG A 189 7.99 23.81 17.46
N HIS A 190 7.52 23.76 16.20
CA HIS A 190 6.10 23.94 15.89
C HIS A 190 5.23 22.83 16.51
N HIS A 191 5.60 21.59 16.28
CA HIS A 191 4.87 20.44 16.81
C HIS A 191 4.97 20.35 18.35
N PHE A 192 6.14 20.65 18.90
CA PHE A 192 6.35 20.73 20.34
C PHE A 192 5.42 21.72 21.02
N MET A 193 5.26 22.94 20.48
CA MET A 193 4.38 23.96 21.06
C MET A 193 2.94 23.47 21.17
N ALA A 194 2.43 22.74 20.17
CA ALA A 194 1.10 22.15 20.22
C ALA A 194 0.99 21.07 21.31
N LEU A 195 1.93 20.12 21.33
CA LEU A 195 1.95 19.05 22.35
C LEU A 195 2.11 19.60 23.78
N ALA A 196 2.97 20.58 23.94
CA ALA A 196 3.20 21.22 25.23
C ALA A 196 1.95 21.95 25.77
N ALA A 197 1.22 22.64 24.87
CA ALA A 197 -0.03 23.29 25.24
C ALA A 197 -1.08 22.28 25.72
N ASP A 198 -1.18 21.12 25.06
CA ASP A 198 -2.08 20.04 25.47
C ASP A 198 -1.71 19.44 26.82
N GLU A 199 -0.41 19.22 27.09
CA GLU A 199 0.06 18.72 28.39
C GLU A 199 -0.17 19.75 29.51
N MET A 200 0.03 21.04 29.23
CA MET A 200 -0.27 22.14 30.16
C MET A 200 -1.76 22.19 30.54
N ALA A 201 -2.63 22.10 29.52
CA ALA A 201 -4.08 22.06 29.75
C ALA A 201 -4.50 20.84 30.58
N ARG A 202 -3.88 19.68 30.33
CA ARG A 202 -4.11 18.45 31.08
C ARG A 202 -3.64 18.60 32.53
N ALA A 203 -2.42 19.10 32.77
CA ALA A 203 -1.90 19.33 34.08
C ALA A 203 -2.78 20.30 34.89
N ALA A 204 -3.21 21.40 34.30
CA ALA A 204 -4.13 22.36 34.93
C ALA A 204 -5.46 21.73 35.31
N ARG A 205 -6.04 20.90 34.42
CA ARG A 205 -7.33 20.20 34.68
C ARG A 205 -7.26 19.26 35.89
N TYR A 206 -6.16 18.55 36.05
CA TYR A 206 -6.03 17.51 37.09
C TYR A 206 -5.25 17.98 38.30
N GLY A 207 -4.79 19.23 38.32
CA GLY A 207 -3.99 19.79 39.43
C GLY A 207 -2.63 19.08 39.61
N ARG A 208 -2.03 18.60 38.51
CA ARG A 208 -0.77 17.87 38.55
C ARG A 208 0.40 18.81 38.30
N PRO A 209 1.55 18.56 38.93
CA PRO A 209 2.74 19.38 38.70
C PRO A 209 3.22 19.21 37.26
N ILE A 210 3.77 20.26 36.70
CA ILE A 210 4.38 20.26 35.37
C ILE A 210 5.52 21.25 35.35
N THR A 211 6.68 20.84 34.84
CA THR A 211 7.88 21.65 34.72
C THR A 211 8.26 21.79 33.26
N VAL A 212 8.68 22.98 32.85
CA VAL A 212 9.28 23.24 31.55
C VAL A 212 10.77 23.55 31.70
N GLY A 213 11.55 23.20 30.66
CA GLY A 213 12.97 23.46 30.64
C GLY A 213 13.45 23.91 29.26
N ILE A 214 14.48 24.73 29.27
CA ILE A 214 15.27 25.10 28.07
C ILE A 214 16.73 24.79 28.37
N ALA A 215 17.33 23.97 27.52
CA ALA A 215 18.75 23.62 27.55
C ALA A 215 19.47 24.23 26.35
N ASP A 216 20.73 24.62 26.54
CA ASP A 216 21.57 25.17 25.50
C ASP A 216 22.99 24.62 25.63
N LEU A 217 23.57 24.17 24.52
CA LEU A 217 24.92 23.62 24.46
C LEU A 217 25.96 24.74 24.66
N ASP A 218 26.72 24.62 25.72
CA ASP A 218 27.71 25.63 26.05
C ASP A 218 28.82 25.71 25.00
N HIS A 219 29.14 26.94 24.59
CA HIS A 219 30.20 27.22 23.61
C HIS A 219 30.03 26.50 22.27
N PHE A 220 28.83 26.15 21.87
CA PHE A 220 28.55 25.39 20.62
C PHE A 220 29.07 26.11 19.38
N LYS A 221 28.98 27.45 19.35
CA LYS A 221 29.57 28.23 18.25
C LYS A 221 31.07 27.97 18.11
N GLN A 222 31.81 27.87 19.23
CA GLN A 222 33.25 27.60 19.21
C GLN A 222 33.54 26.21 18.66
N VAL A 223 32.68 25.22 18.91
CA VAL A 223 32.78 23.89 18.30
C VAL A 223 32.68 23.98 16.76
N ASN A 224 31.66 24.71 16.27
CA ASN A 224 31.50 24.93 14.83
C ASN A 224 32.67 25.69 14.19
N ASP A 225 33.11 26.75 14.85
CA ASP A 225 34.19 27.60 14.33
C ASP A 225 35.54 26.86 14.30
N THR A 226 35.77 25.93 15.25
CA THR A 226 37.05 25.20 15.37
C THR A 226 37.07 23.88 14.60
N LEU A 227 35.96 23.12 14.61
CA LEU A 227 35.89 21.76 14.11
C LEU A 227 34.95 21.61 12.90
N GLY A 228 34.31 22.69 12.47
CA GLY A 228 33.36 22.73 11.36
C GLY A 228 31.95 22.26 11.74
N HIS A 229 30.98 22.61 10.89
CA HIS A 229 29.57 22.31 11.10
C HIS A 229 29.25 20.82 11.23
N ALA A 230 30.00 19.96 10.54
CA ALA A 230 29.80 18.51 10.65
C ALA A 230 30.05 17.97 12.07
N ALA A 231 31.04 18.54 12.78
CA ALA A 231 31.29 18.23 14.19
C ALA A 231 30.16 18.76 15.09
N GLY A 232 29.68 19.96 14.83
CA GLY A 232 28.52 20.53 15.53
C GLY A 232 27.25 19.70 15.34
N ASP A 233 26.97 19.28 14.10
CA ASP A 233 25.83 18.38 13.80
C ASP A 233 25.93 17.07 14.57
N HIS A 234 27.12 16.51 14.69
CA HIS A 234 27.36 15.30 15.47
C HIS A 234 27.08 15.51 16.97
N VAL A 235 27.54 16.64 17.53
CA VAL A 235 27.24 17.02 18.92
C VAL A 235 25.73 17.16 19.14
N LEU A 236 25.02 17.84 18.26
CA LEU A 236 23.58 18.02 18.37
C LEU A 236 22.84 16.66 18.32
N LYS A 237 23.22 15.75 17.44
CA LYS A 237 22.66 14.40 17.37
C LYS A 237 22.93 13.60 18.64
N THR A 238 24.15 13.65 19.15
CA THR A 238 24.53 12.93 20.38
C THR A 238 23.76 13.47 21.59
N PHE A 239 23.61 14.78 21.71
CA PHE A 239 22.83 15.38 22.77
C PHE A 239 21.35 15.06 22.67
N ALA A 240 20.79 15.06 21.44
CA ALA A 240 19.40 14.66 21.21
C ALA A 240 19.14 13.19 21.58
N MET A 241 20.06 12.28 21.27
CA MET A 241 19.98 10.87 21.71
C MET A 241 20.03 10.78 23.24
N LEU A 242 20.93 11.49 23.87
CA LEU A 242 21.02 11.54 25.34
C LEU A 242 19.71 11.99 25.99
N LEU A 243 19.07 13.03 25.43
CA LEU A 243 17.75 13.50 25.88
C LEU A 243 16.70 12.42 25.70
N GLY A 244 16.61 11.81 24.50
CA GLY A 244 15.64 10.75 24.18
C GLY A 244 15.78 9.52 25.08
N ASP A 245 17.02 9.11 25.41
CA ASP A 245 17.31 7.96 26.28
C ASP A 245 17.10 8.23 27.77
N THR A 246 17.07 9.49 28.16
CA THR A 246 16.99 9.88 29.59
C THR A 246 15.58 10.30 30.00
N LEU A 247 14.86 10.92 29.08
CA LEU A 247 13.47 11.37 29.26
C LEU A 247 12.48 10.21 29.12
N ARG A 248 11.32 10.35 29.78
CA ARG A 248 10.23 9.37 29.70
C ARG A 248 9.45 9.54 28.39
N GLN A 249 8.72 8.52 28.01
CA GLN A 249 7.83 8.58 26.82
C GLN A 249 6.73 9.65 26.94
N THR A 250 6.37 10.02 28.16
CA THR A 250 5.40 11.07 28.47
C THR A 250 5.98 12.46 28.37
N ASP A 251 7.30 12.59 28.47
CA ASP A 251 7.98 13.86 28.37
C ASP A 251 8.01 14.31 26.91
N ARG A 252 7.93 15.61 26.68
CA ARG A 252 8.00 16.19 25.34
C ARG A 252 9.29 16.97 25.19
N VAL A 253 10.08 16.64 24.19
CA VAL A 253 11.34 17.29 23.92
C VAL A 253 11.44 17.69 22.45
N CYS A 254 12.01 18.86 22.20
CA CYS A 254 12.24 19.37 20.85
C CYS A 254 13.60 20.03 20.69
N ARG A 255 14.05 20.16 19.46
CA ARG A 255 15.05 21.16 19.13
C ARG A 255 14.33 22.49 18.92
N TYR A 256 14.56 23.43 19.84
CA TYR A 256 13.87 24.71 19.93
C TYR A 256 14.48 25.77 19.01
N GLY A 257 15.81 25.76 18.88
CA GLY A 257 16.60 26.65 18.04
C GLY A 257 17.85 25.94 17.52
N GLY A 258 18.88 26.71 17.13
CA GLY A 258 20.13 26.16 16.60
C GLY A 258 20.79 25.12 17.51
N GLU A 259 21.10 25.52 18.74
CA GLU A 259 21.75 24.73 19.79
C GLU A 259 20.90 24.60 21.04
N GLU A 260 19.61 25.05 20.93
CA GLU A 260 18.67 25.07 22.04
C GLU A 260 17.67 23.93 21.94
N PHE A 261 17.38 23.33 23.10
CA PHE A 261 16.40 22.25 23.27
C PHE A 261 15.39 22.64 24.34
N ALA A 262 14.12 22.46 24.09
CA ALA A 262 13.07 22.68 25.07
C ALA A 262 12.37 21.38 25.40
N PHE A 263 11.88 21.25 26.62
CA PHE A 263 11.12 20.10 27.07
C PHE A 263 10.05 20.48 28.09
N VAL A 264 9.03 19.65 28.12
CA VAL A 264 7.92 19.68 29.08
C VAL A 264 7.89 18.35 29.81
N LEU A 265 7.89 18.41 31.13
CA LEU A 265 7.90 17.28 32.04
C LEU A 265 6.57 17.21 32.81
N PRO A 266 5.57 16.46 32.29
CA PRO A 266 4.32 16.26 33.02
C PRO A 266 4.56 15.48 34.33
N GLU A 267 3.73 15.73 35.32
CA GLU A 267 3.78 15.07 36.64
C GLU A 267 5.17 15.12 37.30
N THR A 268 5.88 16.23 37.09
CA THR A 268 7.25 16.43 37.56
C THR A 268 7.36 17.79 38.20
N THR A 269 7.80 17.82 39.44
CA THR A 269 8.08 19.06 40.20
C THR A 269 9.40 19.67 39.73
N PRO A 270 9.65 20.99 39.98
CA PRO A 270 10.90 21.61 39.66
C PRO A 270 12.14 20.96 40.31
N ASP A 271 12.00 20.45 41.53
CA ASP A 271 13.09 19.77 42.23
C ASP A 271 13.43 18.40 41.59
N GLU A 272 12.40 17.63 41.16
CA GLU A 272 12.62 16.40 40.40
C GLU A 272 13.22 16.68 39.03
N ALA A 273 12.80 17.75 38.38
CA ALA A 273 13.35 18.19 37.09
C ALA A 273 14.82 18.64 37.26
N GLN A 274 15.18 19.26 38.38
CA GLN A 274 16.57 19.59 38.69
C GLN A 274 17.44 18.34 38.79
N LEU A 275 16.97 17.30 39.49
CA LEU A 275 17.66 16.01 39.56
C LEU A 275 17.84 15.36 38.19
N LEU A 276 16.81 15.47 37.32
CA LEU A 276 16.92 15.05 35.95
C LEU A 276 18.00 15.81 35.17
N GLY A 277 18.07 17.13 35.34
CA GLY A 277 19.10 17.98 34.73
C GLY A 277 20.52 17.56 35.16
N GLU A 278 20.71 17.31 36.45
CA GLU A 278 22.02 16.84 36.96
C GLU A 278 22.37 15.44 36.41
N ARG A 279 21.38 14.54 36.29
CA ARG A 279 21.58 13.22 35.66
C ARG A 279 21.98 13.33 34.20
N LEU A 280 21.34 14.23 33.45
CA LEU A 280 21.71 14.51 32.05
C LEU A 280 23.14 15.01 31.93
N ARG A 281 23.54 15.94 32.83
CA ARG A 281 24.92 16.48 32.88
C ARG A 281 25.95 15.39 33.17
N ALA A 282 25.69 14.55 34.16
CA ALA A 282 26.57 13.43 34.51
C ALA A 282 26.73 12.47 33.32
N ARG A 283 25.64 12.09 32.70
CA ARG A 283 25.67 11.19 31.51
C ARG A 283 26.42 11.78 30.33
N LEU A 284 26.27 13.08 30.04
CA LEU A 284 27.01 13.73 28.95
C LEU A 284 28.53 13.78 29.26
N LEU A 285 28.91 13.91 30.53
CA LEU A 285 30.29 13.88 30.96
C LEU A 285 30.90 12.47 30.90
N GLU A 286 30.12 11.44 31.26
CA GLU A 286 30.53 10.04 31.23
C GLU A 286 30.61 9.50 29.77
N SER A 287 29.77 10.00 28.91
CA SER A 287 29.68 9.58 27.49
C SER A 287 29.70 10.80 26.58
N PRO A 288 30.84 11.48 26.45
CA PRO A 288 30.96 12.65 25.59
C PRO A 288 30.82 12.26 24.10
N PRO A 289 30.38 13.20 23.26
CA PRO A 289 30.31 12.97 21.79
C PRO A 289 31.66 12.48 21.26
N VAL A 290 31.62 11.39 20.49
CA VAL A 290 32.80 10.82 19.82
C VAL A 290 32.73 11.19 18.35
N LEU A 291 33.62 12.03 17.88
CA LEU A 291 33.70 12.46 16.50
C LEU A 291 34.05 11.28 15.54
N PRO A 292 33.75 11.38 14.25
CA PRO A 292 34.07 10.32 13.30
C PRO A 292 35.56 9.94 13.23
N ASP A 293 36.45 10.83 13.66
CA ASP A 293 37.89 10.60 13.76
C ASP A 293 38.33 9.93 15.06
N GLY A 294 37.37 9.55 15.92
CA GLY A 294 37.62 8.88 17.21
C GLY A 294 37.92 9.82 18.36
N ARG A 295 37.97 11.14 18.17
CA ARG A 295 38.20 12.10 19.27
C ARG A 295 36.96 12.29 20.14
N HIS A 296 37.14 12.26 21.44
CA HIS A 296 36.08 12.62 22.39
C HIS A 296 36.05 14.15 22.54
N LEU A 297 34.86 14.71 22.38
CA LEU A 297 34.67 16.16 22.51
C LEU A 297 33.98 16.50 23.85
N ALA A 298 34.71 17.15 24.76
CA ALA A 298 34.13 17.63 26.00
C ALA A 298 33.15 18.79 25.71
N VAL A 299 31.88 18.50 25.85
CA VAL A 299 30.77 19.46 25.67
C VAL A 299 29.96 19.50 26.94
N THR A 300 29.54 20.68 27.34
CA THR A 300 28.62 20.88 28.46
C THR A 300 27.36 21.58 27.98
N PHE A 301 26.35 21.63 28.80
CA PHE A 301 25.15 22.42 28.58
C PHE A 301 24.68 23.14 29.83
N SER A 302 24.01 24.24 29.62
CA SER A 302 23.31 24.98 30.64
C SER A 302 21.81 24.70 30.52
N LEU A 303 21.12 24.61 31.67
CA LEU A 303 19.70 24.28 31.72
C LEU A 303 18.97 25.25 32.65
N GLY A 304 17.92 25.86 32.11
CA GLY A 304 16.94 26.60 32.90
C GLY A 304 15.64 25.82 33.02
N LEU A 305 15.09 25.77 34.21
CA LEU A 305 13.84 25.10 34.56
C LEU A 305 12.87 26.10 35.20
N ALA A 306 11.57 25.92 34.93
CA ALA A 306 10.51 26.69 35.53
C ALA A 306 9.28 25.85 35.88
N ASP A 307 8.70 26.11 37.06
CA ASP A 307 7.35 25.60 37.36
C ASP A 307 6.33 26.21 36.39
N ALA A 308 5.62 25.33 35.72
CA ALA A 308 4.62 25.69 34.74
C ALA A 308 3.17 25.48 35.26
N SER A 309 3.03 25.03 36.49
CA SER A 309 1.71 24.76 37.09
C SER A 309 0.85 26.03 37.18
N GLY A 310 -0.32 25.99 36.54
CA GLY A 310 -1.27 27.12 36.55
C GLY A 310 -0.86 28.34 35.70
N ARG A 311 0.09 28.16 34.76
CA ARG A 311 0.59 29.24 33.86
C ARG A 311 0.37 28.88 32.39
N GLY A 312 0.53 29.88 31.53
CA GLY A 312 0.61 29.68 30.08
C GLY A 312 1.97 29.15 29.66
N LEU A 313 2.01 28.41 28.53
CA LEU A 313 3.24 27.81 28.00
C LEU A 313 4.32 28.86 27.71
N GLU A 314 3.94 29.94 27.02
CA GLU A 314 4.89 30.99 26.63
C GLU A 314 5.53 31.68 27.86
N GLU A 315 4.72 32.00 28.89
CA GLU A 315 5.22 32.54 30.14
C GLU A 315 6.20 31.58 30.85
N SER A 316 5.84 30.30 30.87
CA SER A 316 6.65 29.26 31.49
C SER A 316 7.99 29.06 30.77
N LEU A 317 7.99 29.08 29.44
CA LEU A 317 9.22 29.02 28.64
C LEU A 317 10.08 30.26 28.83
N ALA A 318 9.47 31.47 28.88
CA ALA A 318 10.22 32.69 29.16
C ALA A 318 10.89 32.65 30.53
N ARG A 319 10.25 32.04 31.54
CA ARG A 319 10.87 31.86 32.87
C ARG A 319 11.99 30.81 32.85
N ALA A 320 11.83 29.73 32.10
CA ALA A 320 12.92 28.76 31.92
C ALA A 320 14.12 29.42 31.23
N ASP A 321 13.88 30.30 30.25
CA ASP A 321 14.93 31.06 29.57
C ASP A 321 15.68 31.99 30.51
N LEU A 322 14.99 32.66 31.44
CA LEU A 322 15.65 33.43 32.52
C LEU A 322 16.56 32.55 33.35
N GLY A 323 16.12 31.34 33.73
CA GLY A 323 16.96 30.37 34.45
C GLY A 323 18.17 29.93 33.63
N LEU A 324 18.01 29.71 32.33
CA LEU A 324 19.11 29.42 31.43
C LEU A 324 20.13 30.56 31.35
N TYR A 325 19.64 31.80 31.24
CA TYR A 325 20.50 32.97 31.28
C TYR A 325 21.32 33.08 32.59
N GLU A 326 20.67 32.81 33.73
CA GLU A 326 21.37 32.76 35.02
C GLU A 326 22.41 31.64 35.08
N ALA A 327 22.08 30.45 34.56
CA ALA A 327 23.03 29.35 34.46
C ALA A 327 24.27 29.72 33.65
N LYS A 328 24.08 30.37 32.50
CA LYS A 328 25.16 30.85 31.63
C LYS A 328 26.01 31.92 32.32
N ARG A 329 25.40 32.87 33.03
CA ARG A 329 26.11 33.91 33.77
C ARG A 329 26.90 33.39 35.00
N ALA A 330 26.35 32.37 35.65
CA ALA A 330 26.99 31.78 36.83
C ALA A 330 28.15 30.82 36.50
N GLY A 331 28.58 30.75 35.23
CA GLY A 331 29.74 29.96 34.81
C GLY A 331 29.38 28.70 33.99
N ARG A 332 28.14 28.62 33.50
CA ARG A 332 27.66 27.52 32.62
C ARG A 332 27.66 26.14 33.28
N ASN A 333 27.46 25.08 32.50
CA ASN A 333 27.48 23.68 32.93
C ASN A 333 26.69 23.42 34.21
N ARG A 334 25.45 23.90 34.29
CA ARG A 334 24.60 23.81 35.49
C ARG A 334 23.12 23.89 35.16
N THR A 335 22.32 23.43 36.09
CA THR A 335 20.88 23.59 36.11
C THR A 335 20.46 24.69 37.05
N VAL A 336 19.61 25.62 36.60
CA VAL A 336 19.00 26.66 37.45
C VAL A 336 17.48 26.54 37.37
N VAL A 337 16.84 26.50 38.53
CA VAL A 337 15.39 26.50 38.67
C VAL A 337 14.91 27.91 38.98
N THR A 338 14.13 28.49 38.08
CA THR A 338 13.45 29.75 38.33
C THR A 338 12.26 29.51 39.25
N ARG A 339 12.46 29.73 40.56
CA ARG A 339 11.41 29.61 41.57
C ARG A 339 10.49 30.83 41.55
N ARG A 340 9.28 30.66 42.04
CA ARG A 340 8.35 31.74 42.29
C ARG A 340 9.00 32.64 43.34
N PRO A 341 9.02 33.98 43.21
CA PRO A 341 9.27 34.81 44.37
C PRO A 341 8.21 34.44 45.42
N ASP A 342 8.63 34.00 46.57
CA ASP A 342 7.76 33.70 47.70
C ASP A 342 6.92 34.95 48.01
N GLY A 343 5.61 34.87 47.76
CA GLY A 343 4.66 35.88 48.22
C GLY A 343 4.19 36.92 47.17
N LEU A 344 3.36 36.54 46.22
CA LEU A 344 2.29 37.37 45.63
C LEU A 344 1.08 36.49 45.31
#